data_eb546be47e8379325422e2dd09050498
#
_entry.id   eb546be47e8379325422e2dd09050498
#
_cell.length_a   1.000
_cell.length_b   1.000
_cell.length_c   1.000
_cell.angle_alpha   90.00
_cell.angle_beta   90.00
_cell.angle_gamma   90.00
#
_symmetry.space_group_name_H-M   'P 1'
#
loop_
_entity.id
_entity.type
_entity.pdbx_description
1 polymer ?
#
loop_
_entity_poly.entity_id
_entity_poly.type
_entity_poly.pdbx_seq_one_letter_code
_entity_poly.pdbx_strand_id
1 'polypeptide(L)'
;QDIETEVTLSFSEAVEGTTIPLRLTSSSACSACSGTGAKSGTTPRVCPMCEGTGTASRNLGSFAFSEPCRHCRGRGLIVDDPCVVCQGSGRGRSTRTIHARIPAGVADGQRIRIKGKGAPGEHGGPAGDLYVLVHVKQHPVFGRSGENLTVTVPVTFAEAALGAEIKVPTLKGMPVTLRIPECTPNGRTFRVRGRGVPRKDGTRGDLLVTIQVVVPQRLNDKARAALEEFRIATEGPDPREELIKQARSE
;
A
#
# COMPACT_ATOMS: atom_id res chain seq x y z
N GLN A 1 -13.09 -14.41 -13.05
CA GLN A 1 -12.94 -14.27 -11.59
C GLN A 1 -11.92 -13.22 -11.25
N ASP A 2 -12.19 -12.49 -10.18
CA ASP A 2 -11.24 -11.50 -9.65
C ASP A 2 -10.10 -12.20 -8.90
N ILE A 3 -8.92 -11.58 -8.91
CA ILE A 3 -7.75 -12.04 -8.16
C ILE A 3 -7.39 -10.97 -7.14
N GLU A 4 -7.09 -11.39 -5.93
CA GLU A 4 -6.54 -10.54 -4.89
C GLU A 4 -5.10 -10.91 -4.62
N THR A 5 -4.25 -9.92 -4.43
CA THR A 5 -2.84 -10.09 -4.07
C THR A 5 -2.40 -8.96 -3.15
N GLU A 6 -1.40 -9.21 -2.35
CA GLU A 6 -0.83 -8.24 -1.43
C GLU A 6 0.57 -7.88 -1.86
N VAL A 7 0.94 -6.63 -1.64
CA VAL A 7 2.28 -6.15 -1.89
C VAL A 7 2.75 -5.27 -0.75
N THR A 8 4.02 -5.37 -0.42
CA THR A 8 4.65 -4.52 0.58
C THR A 8 5.61 -3.56 -0.12
N LEU A 9 5.36 -2.27 0.05
CA LEU A 9 6.16 -1.20 -0.51
C LEU A 9 7.00 -0.53 0.58
N SER A 10 8.15 0.00 0.21
CA SER A 10 8.85 0.96 1.04
C SER A 10 8.06 2.27 1.12
N PHE A 11 8.31 3.07 2.14
CA PHE A 11 7.69 4.38 2.30
C PHE A 11 7.91 5.27 1.07
N SER A 12 9.13 5.30 0.54
CA SER A 12 9.48 6.11 -0.64
C SER A 12 8.73 5.67 -1.90
N GLU A 13 8.59 4.35 -2.12
CA GLU A 13 7.82 3.81 -3.25
C GLU A 13 6.33 4.15 -3.13
N ALA A 14 5.78 4.10 -1.94
CA ALA A 14 4.38 4.48 -1.70
C ALA A 14 4.14 5.97 -1.90
N VAL A 15 5.08 6.83 -1.51
CA VAL A 15 4.98 8.28 -1.69
C VAL A 15 5.13 8.68 -3.16
N GLU A 16 6.15 8.16 -3.86
CA GLU A 16 6.46 8.58 -5.24
C GLU A 16 5.70 7.79 -6.29
N GLY A 17 5.12 6.66 -5.92
CA GLY A 17 4.57 5.70 -6.85
C GLY A 17 5.65 4.83 -7.48
N THR A 18 5.25 3.65 -7.92
CA THR A 18 6.19 2.68 -8.49
C THR A 18 5.47 1.73 -9.44
N THR A 19 6.22 0.98 -10.24
CA THR A 19 5.70 -0.11 -11.04
C THR A 19 6.35 -1.40 -10.57
N ILE A 20 5.53 -2.35 -10.14
CA ILE A 20 6.01 -3.61 -9.59
C ILE A 20 5.59 -4.80 -10.46
N PRO A 21 6.44 -5.80 -10.64
CA PRO A 21 6.08 -7.05 -11.29
C PRO A 21 5.35 -7.96 -10.30
N LEU A 22 4.12 -8.33 -10.61
CA LEU A 22 3.31 -9.26 -9.84
C LEU A 22 3.23 -10.60 -10.58
N ARG A 23 3.63 -11.67 -9.91
CA ARG A 23 3.44 -13.05 -10.41
C ARG A 23 2.09 -13.55 -9.94
N LEU A 24 1.18 -13.72 -10.89
CA LEU A 24 -0.15 -14.23 -10.62
C LEU A 24 -0.26 -15.65 -11.13
N THR A 25 -0.69 -16.56 -10.25
CA THR A 25 -1.05 -17.91 -10.64
C THR A 25 -2.57 -17.98 -10.71
N SER A 26 -3.10 -18.28 -11.88
CA SER A 26 -4.53 -18.41 -12.10
C SER A 26 -4.86 -19.72 -12.80
N SER A 27 -6.09 -20.16 -12.63
CA SER A 27 -6.62 -21.24 -13.43
C SER A 27 -6.76 -20.78 -14.89
N SER A 28 -6.24 -21.55 -15.83
CA SER A 28 -6.35 -21.29 -17.26
C SER A 28 -6.76 -22.55 -17.99
N ALA A 29 -7.05 -22.46 -19.28
CA ALA A 29 -7.19 -23.65 -20.09
C ALA A 29 -5.90 -24.49 -20.04
N CYS A 30 -6.03 -25.78 -19.90
CA CYS A 30 -4.88 -26.70 -19.90
C CYS A 30 -4.16 -26.60 -21.25
N SER A 31 -2.86 -26.33 -21.25
CA SER A 31 -2.05 -26.15 -22.45
C SER A 31 -1.96 -27.44 -23.28
N ALA A 32 -2.03 -28.61 -22.65
CA ALA A 32 -1.93 -29.89 -23.31
C ALA A 32 -3.19 -30.30 -24.08
N CYS A 33 -4.36 -29.86 -23.63
CA CYS A 33 -5.63 -30.19 -24.29
C CYS A 33 -6.42 -28.91 -24.71
N SER A 34 -5.83 -27.75 -24.63
CA SER A 34 -6.46 -26.46 -24.99
C SER A 34 -7.83 -26.25 -24.34
N GLY A 35 -8.00 -26.79 -23.12
CA GLY A 35 -9.24 -26.64 -22.33
C GLY A 35 -10.30 -27.71 -22.55
N THR A 36 -10.10 -28.64 -23.50
CA THR A 36 -11.11 -29.68 -23.81
C THR A 36 -11.22 -30.73 -22.70
N GLY A 37 -10.18 -30.96 -21.94
CA GLY A 37 -10.08 -32.04 -20.96
C GLY A 37 -9.78 -33.39 -21.57
N ALA A 38 -9.81 -33.52 -22.90
CA ALA A 38 -9.56 -34.76 -23.62
C ALA A 38 -8.07 -34.93 -23.96
N LYS A 39 -7.62 -36.16 -24.09
CA LYS A 39 -6.28 -36.49 -24.54
C LYS A 39 -6.04 -35.91 -25.94
N SER A 40 -4.81 -35.45 -26.21
CA SER A 40 -4.46 -34.93 -27.53
C SER A 40 -4.77 -35.95 -28.64
N GLY A 41 -5.52 -35.50 -29.65
CA GLY A 41 -6.00 -36.35 -30.73
C GLY A 41 -7.38 -37.01 -30.53
N THR A 42 -8.01 -36.82 -29.36
CA THR A 42 -9.39 -37.24 -29.09
C THR A 42 -10.31 -36.03 -28.90
N THR A 43 -11.55 -36.18 -29.35
CA THR A 43 -12.57 -35.10 -29.18
C THR A 43 -13.61 -35.51 -28.15
N PRO A 44 -13.98 -34.59 -27.23
CA PRO A 44 -15.05 -34.84 -26.30
C PRO A 44 -16.39 -35.06 -27.04
N ARG A 45 -17.22 -35.94 -26.52
CA ARG A 45 -18.57 -36.17 -27.02
C ARG A 45 -19.59 -35.24 -26.36
N VAL A 46 -20.63 -34.86 -27.09
CA VAL A 46 -21.77 -34.14 -26.51
C VAL A 46 -22.48 -35.05 -25.52
N CYS A 47 -22.79 -34.59 -24.36
CA CYS A 47 -23.49 -35.37 -23.33
C CYS A 47 -24.93 -35.69 -23.81
N PRO A 48 -25.28 -36.99 -23.93
CA PRO A 48 -26.60 -37.37 -24.42
C PRO A 48 -27.75 -37.03 -23.46
N MET A 49 -27.43 -36.81 -22.18
CA MET A 49 -28.45 -36.47 -21.15
C MET A 49 -28.91 -34.99 -21.15
N CYS A 50 -28.01 -34.10 -21.55
CA CYS A 50 -28.27 -32.64 -21.55
C CYS A 50 -28.05 -32.00 -22.92
N GLU A 51 -27.72 -32.81 -23.95
CA GLU A 51 -27.50 -32.35 -25.30
C GLU A 51 -26.55 -31.17 -25.43
N GLY A 52 -25.53 -31.15 -24.57
CA GLY A 52 -24.49 -30.11 -24.56
C GLY A 52 -24.79 -28.91 -23.67
N THR A 53 -25.98 -28.77 -23.11
CA THR A 53 -26.36 -27.61 -22.27
C THR A 53 -25.68 -27.59 -20.91
N GLY A 54 -25.19 -28.74 -20.43
CA GLY A 54 -24.58 -28.87 -19.10
C GLY A 54 -25.60 -28.83 -17.95
N THR A 55 -26.87 -28.55 -18.24
CA THR A 55 -27.91 -28.43 -17.23
C THR A 55 -29.05 -29.42 -17.50
N ALA A 56 -29.69 -29.87 -16.45
CA ALA A 56 -30.91 -30.68 -16.51
C ALA A 56 -32.03 -29.91 -15.82
N SER A 57 -33.17 -29.75 -16.49
CA SER A 57 -34.35 -29.14 -15.92
C SER A 57 -35.09 -30.15 -15.07
N ARG A 58 -35.35 -29.81 -13.82
CA ARG A 58 -36.18 -30.59 -12.93
C ARG A 58 -37.46 -29.79 -12.61
N ASN A 59 -38.59 -30.31 -13.08
CA ASN A 59 -39.90 -29.71 -12.80
C ASN A 59 -40.44 -30.25 -11.49
N LEU A 60 -40.67 -29.37 -10.54
CA LEU A 60 -41.41 -29.63 -9.30
C LEU A 60 -42.67 -28.80 -9.30
N GLY A 61 -43.74 -29.34 -9.96
CA GLY A 61 -45.01 -28.64 -10.11
C GLY A 61 -44.88 -27.38 -10.98
N SER A 62 -45.23 -26.22 -10.42
CA SER A 62 -45.20 -24.92 -11.12
C SER A 62 -43.79 -24.25 -11.19
N PHE A 63 -42.79 -24.88 -10.63
CA PHE A 63 -41.41 -24.32 -10.62
C PHE A 63 -40.45 -25.25 -11.35
N ALA A 64 -39.67 -24.67 -12.27
CA ALA A 64 -38.59 -25.35 -12.95
C ALA A 64 -37.24 -24.91 -12.34
N PHE A 65 -36.47 -25.85 -11.82
CA PHE A 65 -35.12 -25.62 -11.34
C PHE A 65 -34.12 -26.19 -12.34
N SER A 66 -33.10 -25.42 -12.65
CA SER A 66 -31.99 -25.86 -13.48
C SER A 66 -30.86 -26.37 -12.55
N GLU A 67 -30.57 -27.66 -12.63
CA GLU A 67 -29.48 -28.30 -11.90
C GLU A 67 -28.34 -28.68 -12.87
N PRO A 68 -27.08 -28.70 -12.43
CA PRO A 68 -25.99 -29.24 -13.23
C PRO A 68 -26.28 -30.69 -13.65
N CYS A 69 -26.13 -31.00 -14.92
CA CYS A 69 -26.35 -32.36 -15.43
C CYS A 69 -25.43 -33.35 -14.69
N ARG A 70 -26.01 -34.35 -14.05
CA ARG A 70 -25.29 -35.33 -13.24
C ARG A 70 -24.32 -36.19 -14.07
N HIS A 71 -24.66 -36.44 -15.32
CA HIS A 71 -23.86 -37.32 -16.22
C HIS A 71 -22.56 -36.63 -16.65
N CYS A 72 -22.61 -35.39 -17.10
CA CYS A 72 -21.43 -34.62 -17.49
C CYS A 72 -20.92 -33.66 -16.39
N ARG A 73 -21.56 -33.65 -15.22
CA ARG A 73 -21.23 -32.76 -14.09
C ARG A 73 -21.21 -31.28 -14.47
N GLY A 74 -22.19 -30.89 -15.26
CA GLY A 74 -22.34 -29.49 -15.69
C GLY A 74 -21.51 -29.07 -16.90
N ARG A 75 -20.69 -29.96 -17.47
CA ARG A 75 -19.77 -29.62 -18.58
C ARG A 75 -20.44 -29.60 -19.96
N GLY A 76 -21.55 -30.26 -20.15
CA GLY A 76 -22.17 -30.48 -21.47
C GLY A 76 -21.45 -31.49 -22.34
N LEU A 77 -20.22 -31.84 -22.01
CA LEU A 77 -19.35 -32.74 -22.75
C LEU A 77 -18.89 -33.91 -21.88
N ILE A 78 -18.67 -35.06 -22.51
CA ILE A 78 -18.11 -36.27 -21.90
C ILE A 78 -16.74 -36.52 -22.53
N VAL A 79 -15.76 -36.75 -21.68
CA VAL A 79 -14.38 -37.08 -22.08
C VAL A 79 -14.15 -38.55 -21.78
N ASP A 80 -14.05 -39.36 -22.85
CA ASP A 80 -13.80 -40.81 -22.70
C ASP A 80 -12.33 -41.10 -22.38
N ASP A 81 -11.39 -40.39 -23.04
CA ASP A 81 -9.95 -40.44 -22.76
C ASP A 81 -9.50 -39.12 -22.11
N PRO A 82 -9.32 -39.09 -20.79
CA PRO A 82 -8.93 -37.88 -20.12
C PRO A 82 -7.49 -37.43 -20.40
N CYS A 83 -7.28 -36.14 -20.56
CA CYS A 83 -5.97 -35.56 -20.69
C CYS A 83 -5.09 -35.91 -19.47
N VAL A 84 -3.91 -36.46 -19.71
CA VAL A 84 -2.99 -36.91 -18.66
C VAL A 84 -2.47 -35.76 -17.77
N VAL A 85 -2.44 -34.52 -18.29
CA VAL A 85 -1.93 -33.36 -17.58
C VAL A 85 -2.99 -32.77 -16.62
N CYS A 86 -4.22 -32.63 -17.09
CA CYS A 86 -5.29 -32.04 -16.30
C CYS A 86 -6.31 -33.05 -15.76
N GLN A 87 -6.10 -34.34 -16.01
CA GLN A 87 -6.97 -35.45 -15.58
C GLN A 87 -8.45 -35.22 -15.94
N GLY A 88 -8.67 -34.74 -17.15
CA GLY A 88 -10.01 -34.48 -17.65
C GLY A 88 -10.66 -33.15 -17.22
N SER A 89 -10.01 -32.36 -16.36
CA SER A 89 -10.58 -31.09 -15.88
C SER A 89 -10.62 -30.00 -16.96
N GLY A 90 -9.81 -30.09 -18.01
CA GLY A 90 -9.63 -29.04 -19.00
C GLY A 90 -8.89 -27.81 -18.47
N ARG A 91 -8.55 -27.78 -17.18
CA ARG A 91 -7.93 -26.64 -16.51
C ARG A 91 -6.50 -26.95 -16.11
N GLY A 92 -5.66 -25.97 -16.29
CA GLY A 92 -4.26 -25.96 -15.85
C GLY A 92 -3.97 -24.75 -14.97
N ARG A 93 -2.80 -24.72 -14.38
CA ARG A 93 -2.27 -23.53 -13.71
C ARG A 93 -1.43 -22.75 -14.72
N SER A 94 -1.72 -21.48 -14.87
CA SER A 94 -0.90 -20.55 -15.64
C SER A 94 -0.33 -19.50 -14.71
N THR A 95 0.98 -19.30 -14.82
CA THR A 95 1.66 -18.22 -14.10
C THR A 95 2.00 -17.12 -15.10
N ARG A 96 1.55 -15.92 -14.83
CA ARG A 96 1.85 -14.74 -15.65
C ARG A 96 2.39 -13.63 -14.79
N THR A 97 3.30 -12.83 -15.35
CA THR A 97 3.81 -11.63 -14.70
C THR A 97 3.06 -10.43 -15.24
N ILE A 98 2.51 -9.63 -14.34
CA ILE A 98 1.83 -8.38 -14.66
C ILE A 98 2.60 -7.22 -14.01
N HIS A 99 2.88 -6.17 -14.78
CA HIS A 99 3.45 -4.94 -14.24
C HIS A 99 2.30 -4.07 -13.72
N ALA A 100 2.17 -3.98 -12.39
CA ALA A 100 1.18 -3.18 -11.71
C ALA A 100 1.74 -1.79 -11.43
N ARG A 101 1.12 -0.75 -11.98
CA ARG A 101 1.47 0.63 -11.67
C ARG A 101 0.74 1.05 -10.41
N ILE A 102 1.50 1.35 -9.37
CA ILE A 102 1.01 1.88 -8.10
C ILE A 102 1.10 3.40 -8.16
N PRO A 103 0.00 4.13 -7.97
CA PRO A 103 0.01 5.59 -8.02
C PRO A 103 0.80 6.19 -6.86
N ALA A 104 1.33 7.40 -7.06
CA ALA A 104 1.96 8.16 -5.99
C ALA A 104 0.96 8.47 -4.87
N GLY A 105 1.44 8.47 -3.64
CA GLY A 105 0.63 8.79 -2.48
C GLY A 105 -0.34 7.70 -2.06
N VAL A 106 -0.10 6.45 -2.42
CA VAL A 106 -0.89 5.32 -1.90
C VAL A 106 -0.76 5.22 -0.39
N ALA A 107 -1.87 4.96 0.30
CA ALA A 107 -1.89 4.77 1.74
C ALA A 107 -1.69 3.29 2.12
N ASP A 108 -1.25 3.05 3.37
CA ASP A 108 -1.24 1.71 3.94
C ASP A 108 -2.65 1.14 4.02
N GLY A 109 -2.81 -0.14 3.66
CA GLY A 109 -4.13 -0.80 3.58
C GLY A 109 -4.98 -0.40 2.38
N GLN A 110 -4.48 0.43 1.46
CA GLN A 110 -5.24 0.84 0.29
C GLN A 110 -5.33 -0.29 -0.74
N ARG A 111 -6.55 -0.51 -1.25
CA ARG A 111 -6.84 -1.48 -2.29
C ARG A 111 -6.88 -0.81 -3.66
N ILE A 112 -6.06 -1.29 -4.59
CA ILE A 112 -5.95 -0.78 -5.97
C ILE A 112 -6.56 -1.79 -6.92
N ARG A 113 -7.53 -1.35 -7.73
CA ARG A 113 -8.16 -2.16 -8.77
C ARG A 113 -7.44 -1.96 -10.11
N ILE A 114 -7.04 -3.06 -10.74
CA ILE A 114 -6.47 -3.07 -12.08
C ILE A 114 -7.42 -3.85 -12.99
N LYS A 115 -8.18 -3.11 -13.79
CA LYS A 115 -9.27 -3.64 -14.60
C LYS A 115 -8.77 -4.67 -15.64
N GLY A 116 -9.47 -5.79 -15.75
CA GLY A 116 -9.22 -6.83 -16.74
C GLY A 116 -7.92 -7.62 -16.54
N LYS A 117 -7.31 -7.54 -15.36
CA LYS A 117 -6.06 -8.25 -15.02
C LYS A 117 -6.26 -9.40 -14.03
N GLY A 118 -7.51 -9.73 -13.72
CA GLY A 118 -7.90 -10.92 -12.95
C GLY A 118 -7.75 -12.23 -13.72
N ALA A 119 -8.39 -13.31 -13.27
CA ALA A 119 -8.37 -14.60 -13.95
C ALA A 119 -9.06 -14.52 -15.32
N PRO A 120 -8.64 -15.34 -16.30
CA PRO A 120 -9.35 -15.47 -17.57
C PRO A 120 -10.82 -15.84 -17.32
N GLY A 121 -11.72 -15.30 -18.14
CA GLY A 121 -13.12 -15.68 -18.12
C GLY A 121 -13.32 -17.12 -18.60
N GLU A 122 -14.39 -17.74 -18.17
CA GLU A 122 -14.79 -19.05 -18.66
C GLU A 122 -15.48 -18.91 -20.02
N HIS A 123 -15.29 -19.91 -20.89
CA HIS A 123 -15.94 -19.99 -22.23
C HIS A 123 -15.76 -18.73 -23.09
N GLY A 124 -14.59 -18.07 -23.01
CA GLY A 124 -14.31 -16.85 -23.79
C GLY A 124 -14.88 -15.57 -23.19
N GLY A 125 -15.44 -15.62 -21.99
CA GLY A 125 -15.90 -14.46 -21.27
C GLY A 125 -14.77 -13.49 -20.89
N PRO A 126 -15.09 -12.25 -20.49
CA PRO A 126 -14.09 -11.25 -20.12
C PRO A 126 -13.33 -11.69 -18.87
N ALA A 127 -12.04 -11.30 -18.82
CA ALA A 127 -11.23 -11.51 -17.62
C ALA A 127 -11.77 -10.69 -16.46
N GLY A 128 -11.63 -11.20 -15.25
CA GLY A 128 -11.90 -10.49 -14.01
C GLY A 128 -10.90 -9.37 -13.75
N ASP A 129 -10.97 -8.74 -12.61
CA ASP A 129 -10.09 -7.67 -12.18
C ASP A 129 -9.03 -8.17 -11.20
N LEU A 130 -7.94 -7.45 -11.12
CA LEU A 130 -6.91 -7.67 -10.13
C LEU A 130 -7.02 -6.59 -9.04
N TYR A 131 -7.12 -7.02 -7.81
CA TYR A 131 -7.07 -6.16 -6.64
C TYR A 131 -5.75 -6.34 -5.92
N VAL A 132 -5.05 -5.23 -5.75
CA VAL A 132 -3.75 -5.19 -5.06
C VAL A 132 -3.95 -4.47 -3.73
N LEU A 133 -3.79 -5.19 -2.62
CA LEU A 133 -3.74 -4.62 -1.28
C LEU A 133 -2.32 -4.16 -1.00
N VAL A 134 -2.16 -2.88 -0.70
CA VAL A 134 -0.85 -2.27 -0.49
C VAL A 134 -0.54 -2.15 0.99
N HIS A 135 0.58 -2.70 1.42
CA HIS A 135 1.16 -2.49 2.74
C HIS A 135 2.37 -1.57 2.62
N VAL A 136 2.44 -0.54 3.45
CA VAL A 136 3.52 0.45 3.42
C VAL A 136 4.40 0.30 4.66
N LYS A 137 5.69 0.05 4.45
CA LYS A 137 6.68 0.00 5.54
C LYS A 137 6.86 1.39 6.14
N GLN A 138 6.97 1.45 7.46
CA GLN A 138 7.32 2.68 8.15
C GLN A 138 8.74 3.14 7.77
N HIS A 139 8.93 4.46 7.70
CA HIS A 139 10.25 5.05 7.49
C HIS A 139 10.84 5.49 8.84
N PRO A 140 12.14 5.27 9.10
CA PRO A 140 12.73 5.63 10.40
C PRO A 140 12.77 7.14 10.68
N VAL A 141 12.70 7.97 9.64
CA VAL A 141 12.84 9.43 9.75
C VAL A 141 11.56 10.16 9.36
N PHE A 142 10.89 9.72 8.32
CA PHE A 142 9.72 10.42 7.77
C PHE A 142 8.41 9.75 8.17
N GLY A 143 7.41 10.59 8.46
CA GLY A 143 6.01 10.22 8.56
C GLY A 143 5.18 10.87 7.46
N ARG A 144 3.90 10.62 7.49
CA ARG A 144 2.94 11.18 6.53
C ARG A 144 1.69 11.68 7.25
N SER A 145 1.22 12.86 6.84
CA SER A 145 -0.04 13.45 7.28
C SER A 145 -0.79 13.96 6.06
N GLY A 146 -1.73 13.15 5.55
CA GLY A 146 -2.43 13.44 4.30
C GLY A 146 -1.48 13.51 3.10
N GLU A 147 -1.40 14.67 2.47
CA GLU A 147 -0.50 14.96 1.35
C GLU A 147 0.86 15.53 1.78
N ASN A 148 1.04 15.77 3.08
CA ASN A 148 2.28 16.30 3.62
C ASN A 148 3.14 15.15 4.17
N LEU A 149 4.46 15.33 4.09
CA LEU A 149 5.43 14.52 4.82
C LEU A 149 5.74 15.22 6.14
N THR A 150 6.09 14.44 7.14
CA THR A 150 6.49 14.94 8.46
C THR A 150 7.88 14.45 8.82
N VAL A 151 8.64 15.28 9.50
CA VAL A 151 9.96 14.94 10.04
C VAL A 151 10.17 15.69 11.35
N THR A 152 10.75 15.02 12.33
CA THR A 152 11.21 15.64 13.56
C THR A 152 12.71 15.86 13.48
N VAL A 153 13.15 17.10 13.63
CA VAL A 153 14.57 17.47 13.52
C VAL A 153 15.09 17.92 14.87
N PRO A 154 16.13 17.25 15.40
CA PRO A 154 16.76 17.68 16.63
C PRO A 154 17.57 18.96 16.40
N VAL A 155 17.45 19.90 17.32
CA VAL A 155 18.22 21.15 17.36
C VAL A 155 18.77 21.34 18.76
N THR A 156 19.91 21.99 18.87
CA THR A 156 20.45 22.36 20.17
C THR A 156 19.64 23.49 20.80
N PHE A 157 19.70 23.61 22.11
CA PHE A 157 19.10 24.73 22.83
C PHE A 157 19.61 26.09 22.31
N ALA A 158 20.91 26.19 22.05
CA ALA A 158 21.51 27.43 21.52
C ALA A 158 20.96 27.79 20.13
N GLU A 159 20.78 26.82 19.23
CA GLU A 159 20.18 27.06 17.91
C GLU A 159 18.72 27.52 18.04
N ALA A 160 17.97 26.91 18.95
CA ALA A 160 16.57 27.29 19.17
C ALA A 160 16.42 28.67 19.81
N ALA A 161 17.33 29.03 20.74
CA ALA A 161 17.28 30.29 21.45
C ALA A 161 17.79 31.48 20.62
N LEU A 162 18.91 31.31 19.92
CA LEU A 162 19.57 32.37 19.16
C LEU A 162 19.12 32.46 17.71
N GLY A 163 18.39 31.46 17.23
CA GLY A 163 18.12 31.27 15.81
C GLY A 163 19.30 30.63 15.08
N ALA A 164 19.01 29.89 14.04
CA ALA A 164 20.03 29.21 13.25
C ALA A 164 19.52 28.88 11.83
N GLU A 165 20.45 28.57 10.95
CA GLU A 165 20.17 27.92 9.69
C GLU A 165 20.57 26.45 9.80
N ILE A 166 19.59 25.56 9.66
CA ILE A 166 19.79 24.12 9.76
C ILE A 166 19.51 23.42 8.44
N LYS A 167 20.16 22.30 8.23
CA LYS A 167 19.89 21.43 7.08
C LYS A 167 18.85 20.37 7.47
N VAL A 168 17.76 20.31 6.72
CA VAL A 168 16.67 19.37 6.93
C VAL A 168 16.70 18.34 5.79
N PRO A 169 16.67 17.02 6.10
CA PRO A 169 16.63 16.00 5.08
C PRO A 169 15.31 16.06 4.30
N THR A 170 15.32 15.65 3.05
CA THR A 170 14.15 15.44 2.21
C THR A 170 14.07 13.97 1.83
N LEU A 171 12.86 13.45 1.55
CA LEU A 171 12.68 12.03 1.25
C LEU A 171 13.47 11.57 0.03
N LYS A 172 13.50 12.43 -0.99
CA LYS A 172 14.36 12.28 -2.17
C LYS A 172 14.97 13.62 -2.51
N GLY A 173 16.25 13.64 -2.72
CA GLY A 173 16.98 14.82 -3.12
C GLY A 173 17.90 15.37 -2.04
N MET A 174 18.43 16.53 -2.29
CA MET A 174 19.38 17.18 -1.38
C MET A 174 18.66 17.77 -0.16
N PRO A 175 19.32 17.81 1.01
CA PRO A 175 18.82 18.52 2.17
C PRO A 175 18.51 19.98 1.83
N VAL A 176 17.47 20.51 2.45
CA VAL A 176 17.10 21.92 2.32
C VAL A 176 17.53 22.71 3.54
N THR A 177 17.88 23.97 3.34
CA THR A 177 18.19 24.86 4.46
C THR A 177 16.92 25.47 5.01
N LEU A 178 16.70 25.31 6.31
CA LEU A 178 15.60 25.89 7.06
C LEU A 178 16.16 26.92 8.04
N ARG A 179 15.65 28.14 7.98
CA ARG A 179 15.96 29.19 8.95
C ARG A 179 15.04 29.07 10.14
N ILE A 180 15.62 28.87 11.32
CA ILE A 180 14.91 28.88 12.60
C ILE A 180 15.04 30.27 13.21
N PRO A 181 13.94 30.98 13.49
CA PRO A 181 13.95 32.25 14.21
C PRO A 181 14.49 32.08 15.63
N GLU A 182 15.01 33.14 16.20
CA GLU A 182 15.33 33.20 17.63
C GLU A 182 14.08 32.92 18.49
N CYS A 183 14.30 32.40 19.68
CA CYS A 183 13.27 32.02 20.64
C CYS A 183 12.24 31.03 20.09
N THR A 184 12.69 30.10 19.24
CA THR A 184 11.84 29.02 18.72
C THR A 184 11.53 28.00 19.82
N PRO A 185 10.24 27.82 20.19
CA PRO A 185 9.88 26.85 21.21
C PRO A 185 10.02 25.41 20.73
N ASN A 186 10.24 24.49 21.66
CA ASN A 186 10.21 23.06 21.38
C ASN A 186 8.85 22.63 20.82
N GLY A 187 8.84 21.76 19.82
CA GLY A 187 7.61 21.26 19.18
C GLY A 187 7.03 22.17 18.10
N ARG A 188 7.65 23.32 17.83
CA ARG A 188 7.20 24.18 16.74
C ARG A 188 7.40 23.50 15.40
N THR A 189 6.40 23.61 14.53
CA THR A 189 6.42 23.03 13.18
C THR A 189 6.58 24.13 12.13
N PHE A 190 7.54 23.92 11.24
CA PHE A 190 7.80 24.75 10.07
C PHE A 190 7.39 24.02 8.80
N ARG A 191 7.02 24.77 7.78
CA ARG A 191 6.59 24.25 6.50
C ARG A 191 7.64 24.50 5.43
N VAL A 192 8.11 23.43 4.79
CA VAL A 192 8.94 23.50 3.59
C VAL A 192 8.07 23.14 2.39
N ARG A 193 7.77 24.12 1.55
CA ARG A 193 6.84 23.97 0.44
C ARG A 193 7.35 23.02 -0.65
N GLY A 194 6.42 22.25 -1.23
CA GLY A 194 6.68 21.41 -2.40
C GLY A 194 7.59 20.20 -2.13
N ARG A 195 7.76 19.78 -0.87
CA ARG A 195 8.59 18.62 -0.48
C ARG A 195 7.77 17.47 0.12
N GLY A 196 6.45 17.50 -0.11
CA GLY A 196 5.52 16.45 0.31
C GLY A 196 5.23 15.41 -0.77
N VAL A 197 4.07 14.80 -0.67
CA VAL A 197 3.59 13.76 -1.58
C VAL A 197 3.23 14.37 -2.94
N PRO A 198 3.61 13.75 -4.07
CA PRO A 198 3.18 14.18 -5.39
C PRO A 198 1.66 14.09 -5.56
N ARG A 199 1.06 15.09 -6.18
CA ARG A 199 -0.36 15.15 -6.51
C ARG A 199 -0.60 14.82 -7.99
N LYS A 200 -1.84 14.53 -8.32
CA LYS A 200 -2.24 14.22 -9.70
C LYS A 200 -2.10 15.40 -10.67
N ASP A 201 -2.15 16.62 -10.16
CA ASP A 201 -1.99 17.87 -10.92
C ASP A 201 -0.53 18.25 -11.20
N GLY A 202 0.43 17.42 -10.77
CA GLY A 202 1.86 17.66 -10.91
C GLY A 202 2.46 18.50 -9.78
N THR A 203 1.67 19.04 -8.87
CA THR A 203 2.15 19.72 -7.66
C THR A 203 2.54 18.72 -6.58
N ARG A 204 3.13 19.22 -5.51
CA ARG A 204 3.46 18.41 -4.33
C ARG A 204 2.88 19.05 -3.08
N GLY A 205 2.55 18.22 -2.09
CA GLY A 205 2.32 18.67 -0.73
C GLY A 205 3.60 19.25 -0.11
N ASP A 206 3.59 19.49 1.17
CA ASP A 206 4.68 20.14 1.88
C ASP A 206 5.38 19.16 2.83
N LEU A 207 6.59 19.52 3.26
CA LEU A 207 7.28 18.86 4.36
C LEU A 207 7.07 19.68 5.63
N LEU A 208 6.48 19.06 6.63
CA LEU A 208 6.27 19.63 7.96
C LEU A 208 7.43 19.23 8.87
N VAL A 209 8.21 20.20 9.29
CA VAL A 209 9.41 20.01 10.10
C VAL A 209 9.11 20.41 11.54
N THR A 210 9.06 19.45 12.43
CA THR A 210 8.85 19.69 13.86
C THR A 210 10.19 19.75 14.56
N ILE A 211 10.43 20.84 15.29
CA ILE A 211 11.68 21.06 16.02
C ILE A 211 11.62 20.34 17.37
N GLN A 212 12.67 19.58 17.63
CA GLN A 212 12.89 18.92 18.91
C GLN A 212 14.18 19.46 19.54
N VAL A 213 14.02 20.22 20.60
CA VAL A 213 15.20 20.75 21.34
C VAL A 213 15.84 19.61 22.12
N VAL A 214 17.13 19.41 21.91
CA VAL A 214 17.91 18.38 22.59
C VAL A 214 18.87 18.99 23.60
N VAL A 215 18.99 18.32 24.74
CA VAL A 215 19.93 18.70 25.80
C VAL A 215 21.20 17.89 25.64
N PRO A 216 22.40 18.51 25.70
CA PRO A 216 23.66 17.79 25.62
C PRO A 216 23.80 16.82 26.80
N GLN A 217 24.26 15.60 26.52
CA GLN A 217 24.41 14.56 27.54
C GLN A 217 25.59 14.80 28.48
N ARG A 218 26.58 15.60 28.06
CA ARG A 218 27.77 15.92 28.83
C ARG A 218 28.08 17.41 28.71
N LEU A 219 28.48 18.00 29.79
CA LEU A 219 28.93 19.39 29.88
C LEU A 219 30.36 19.42 30.40
N ASN A 220 31.23 20.12 29.69
CA ASN A 220 32.54 20.50 30.24
C ASN A 220 32.42 21.69 31.20
N ASP A 221 33.46 22.02 31.93
CA ASP A 221 33.44 23.07 32.95
C ASP A 221 33.07 24.44 32.38
N LYS A 222 33.56 24.74 31.17
CA LYS A 222 33.24 26.00 30.47
C LYS A 222 31.78 26.12 30.10
N ALA A 223 31.21 25.01 29.55
CA ALA A 223 29.77 24.97 29.19
C ALA A 223 28.88 25.06 30.44
N ARG A 224 29.28 24.39 31.53
CA ARG A 224 28.58 24.46 32.81
C ARG A 224 28.58 25.89 33.37
N ALA A 225 29.70 26.57 33.37
CA ALA A 225 29.80 27.96 33.83
C ALA A 225 28.91 28.89 32.98
N ALA A 226 28.95 28.76 31.65
CA ALA A 226 28.10 29.55 30.76
C ALA A 226 26.59 29.32 30.97
N LEU A 227 26.18 28.07 31.24
CA LEU A 227 24.78 27.75 31.55
C LEU A 227 24.37 28.30 32.92
N GLU A 228 25.25 28.34 33.89
CA GLU A 228 24.97 28.93 35.19
C GLU A 228 24.76 30.44 35.08
N GLU A 229 25.61 31.15 34.33
CA GLU A 229 25.43 32.55 34.00
C GLU A 229 24.10 32.80 33.26
N PHE A 230 23.80 31.94 32.27
CA PHE A 230 22.52 32.03 31.54
C PHE A 230 21.33 31.82 32.46
N ARG A 231 21.40 30.86 33.38
CA ARG A 231 20.34 30.60 34.37
C ARG A 231 20.06 31.86 35.21
N ILE A 232 21.12 32.50 35.69
CA ILE A 232 21.00 33.72 36.48
C ILE A 232 20.40 34.87 35.64
N ALA A 233 20.85 35.02 34.41
CA ALA A 233 20.38 36.08 33.51
C ALA A 233 18.93 35.90 33.05
N THR A 234 18.39 34.66 33.10
CA THR A 234 17.04 34.30 32.70
C THR A 234 16.13 33.95 33.87
N GLU A 235 16.52 34.32 35.11
CA GLU A 235 15.70 34.08 36.30
C GLU A 235 14.37 34.80 36.19
N GLY A 236 13.27 34.05 36.33
CA GLY A 236 11.92 34.53 36.15
C GLY A 236 10.88 33.70 36.90
N PRO A 237 9.58 33.92 36.67
CA PRO A 237 8.53 33.14 37.32
C PRO A 237 8.66 31.64 36.95
N ASP A 238 8.19 30.80 37.89
CA ASP A 238 8.21 29.35 37.67
C ASP A 238 7.31 28.98 36.47
N PRO A 239 7.85 28.40 35.40
CA PRO A 239 7.07 28.02 34.22
C PRO A 239 5.99 26.97 34.48
N ARG A 240 5.98 26.34 35.66
CA ARG A 240 5.00 25.35 36.09
C ARG A 240 3.84 25.95 36.88
N GLU A 241 3.89 27.25 37.23
CA GLU A 241 2.91 27.90 38.08
C GLU A 241 1.48 27.76 37.53
N GLU A 242 1.31 28.00 36.24
CA GLU A 242 0.02 27.89 35.58
C GLU A 242 -0.48 26.43 35.51
N LEU A 243 0.40 25.46 35.24
CA LEU A 243 0.08 24.05 35.25
C LEU A 243 -0.41 23.60 36.64
N ILE A 244 0.27 24.04 37.69
CA ILE A 244 -0.11 23.71 39.08
C ILE A 244 -1.46 24.32 39.44
N LYS A 245 -1.74 25.55 38.99
CA LYS A 245 -3.05 26.20 39.21
C LYS A 245 -4.18 25.45 38.53
N GLN A 246 -3.98 25.07 37.24
CA GLN A 246 -4.98 24.34 36.48
C GLN A 246 -5.24 22.94 37.08
N ALA A 247 -4.21 22.24 37.53
CA ALA A 247 -4.36 20.92 38.17
C ALA A 247 -5.13 20.95 39.50
N ARG A 248 -5.25 22.13 40.15
CA ARG A 248 -5.99 22.30 41.41
C ARG A 248 -7.41 22.81 41.18
N SER A 249 -7.79 23.17 39.96
CA SER A 249 -9.09 23.75 39.63
C SER A 249 -10.17 22.71 39.28
N GLU A 250 -9.88 21.43 39.34
CA GLU A 250 -10.83 20.31 39.32
C GLU A 250 -11.10 19.84 40.77
#